data_00ee12d3d170592c16cd1e1863f445c2
#
_entry.id   00ee12d3d170592c16cd1e1863f445c2
#
_cell.length_a   1.000
_cell.length_b   1.000
_cell.length_c   1.000
_cell.angle_alpha   90.00
_cell.angle_beta   90.00
_cell.angle_gamma   90.00
#
_symmetry.space_group_name_H-M   'P 1'
#
loop_
_entity.id
_entity.type
_entity.pdbx_description
1 polymer ?
#
loop_
_entity_poly.entity_id
_entity_poly.type
_entity_poly.pdbx_seq_one_letter_code
_entity_poly.pdbx_strand_id
1 'polypeptide(L)'
;MRPNDEKLITGFARAGIIIEMNALLQHCDLVASMMDNEQTKLEEEFRKAAACESNLDNSDYTDHLSDEHWMIHTVLPRLQWQSQFLTVYATIEHILNEICEIVRRKTNSKLSFKDLDGSGIHRARNYLVKIGGIEEPFQTEKWQRIKLLGEIRNIIAHRRGEIDIINNTNLSNRLQAEEHLELRKLHEESFEAEIIFNHKFIKEAIRDSSSFISSITNFKLSPPQQAT
;
A
#
# COMPACT_ATOMS: atom_id res chain seq x y z
N MET A 1 -29.16 32.72 -8.32
CA MET A 1 -27.86 32.06 -8.20
C MET A 1 -28.15 30.69 -7.62
N ARG A 2 -28.00 29.58 -8.38
CA ARG A 2 -28.31 28.25 -7.88
C ARG A 2 -27.18 27.86 -6.89
N PRO A 3 -27.50 27.47 -5.66
CA PRO A 3 -26.47 27.02 -4.72
C PRO A 3 -26.04 25.62 -5.09
N ASN A 4 -24.74 25.46 -5.28
CA ASN A 4 -23.95 24.28 -5.07
C ASN A 4 -24.03 23.11 -6.03
N ASP A 5 -23.37 23.27 -7.13
CA ASP A 5 -22.64 22.16 -7.81
C ASP A 5 -21.16 22.11 -7.34
N GLU A 6 -20.88 22.43 -6.08
CA GLU A 6 -19.52 22.37 -5.56
C GLU A 6 -19.08 20.92 -5.33
N LYS A 7 -18.04 20.51 -6.04
CA LYS A 7 -17.35 19.25 -5.76
C LYS A 7 -16.92 19.22 -4.30
N LEU A 8 -16.90 18.04 -3.70
CA LEU A 8 -16.51 17.83 -2.31
C LEU A 8 -15.17 18.51 -1.98
N ILE A 9 -14.20 18.41 -2.87
CA ILE A 9 -12.85 18.92 -2.68
C ILE A 9 -12.56 20.02 -3.72
N THR A 10 -12.01 21.13 -3.25
CA THR A 10 -11.55 22.22 -4.13
C THR A 10 -10.43 21.76 -5.05
N GLY A 11 -10.25 22.39 -6.19
CA GLY A 11 -9.20 22.04 -7.15
C GLY A 11 -7.79 22.03 -6.54
N PHE A 12 -7.54 22.88 -5.54
CA PHE A 12 -6.24 22.97 -4.88
C PHE A 12 -5.92 21.76 -3.98
N ALA A 13 -6.86 21.35 -3.14
CA ALA A 13 -6.68 20.16 -2.29
C ALA A 13 -6.57 18.87 -3.13
N ARG A 14 -7.35 18.78 -4.22
CA ARG A 14 -7.25 17.67 -5.16
C ARG A 14 -5.89 17.62 -5.86
N ALA A 15 -5.34 18.77 -6.26
CA ALA A 15 -4.00 18.84 -6.85
C ALA A 15 -2.93 18.34 -5.87
N GLY A 16 -3.03 18.69 -4.58
CA GLY A 16 -2.14 18.17 -3.52
C GLY A 16 -2.14 16.66 -3.45
N ILE A 17 -3.32 16.03 -3.40
CA ILE A 17 -3.46 14.56 -3.38
C ILE A 17 -2.81 13.91 -4.62
N ILE A 18 -3.04 14.48 -5.80
CA ILE A 18 -2.46 13.97 -7.05
C ILE A 18 -0.93 14.06 -7.03
N ILE A 19 -0.39 15.18 -6.55
CA ILE A 19 1.07 15.38 -6.42
C ILE A 19 1.67 14.34 -5.48
N GLU A 20 1.05 14.09 -4.32
CA GLU A 20 1.52 13.12 -3.33
C GLU A 20 1.51 11.70 -3.88
N MET A 21 0.40 11.28 -4.53
CA MET A 21 0.33 9.96 -5.17
C MET A 21 1.34 9.78 -6.30
N ASN A 22 1.59 10.82 -7.11
CA ASN A 22 2.61 10.79 -8.15
C ASN A 22 4.02 10.73 -7.56
N ALA A 23 4.28 11.43 -6.46
CA ALA A 23 5.57 11.34 -5.76
C ALA A 23 5.86 9.93 -5.26
N LEU A 24 4.85 9.23 -4.72
CA LEU A 24 4.98 7.82 -4.32
C LEU A 24 5.30 6.90 -5.52
N LEU A 25 4.67 7.12 -6.68
CA LEU A 25 4.96 6.36 -7.90
C LEU A 25 6.40 6.61 -8.38
N GLN A 26 6.83 7.88 -8.44
CA GLN A 26 8.18 8.25 -8.85
C GLN A 26 9.23 7.69 -7.89
N HIS A 27 8.98 7.76 -6.58
CA HIS A 27 9.85 7.16 -5.58
C HIS A 27 9.97 5.64 -5.77
N CYS A 28 8.86 4.95 -6.06
CA CYS A 28 8.86 3.52 -6.32
C CYS A 28 9.72 3.16 -7.54
N ASP A 29 9.59 3.91 -8.64
CA ASP A 29 10.38 3.70 -9.86
C ASP A 29 11.88 3.97 -9.64
N LEU A 30 12.20 5.04 -8.90
CA LEU A 30 13.58 5.37 -8.56
C LEU A 30 14.25 4.27 -7.74
N VAL A 31 13.58 3.81 -6.67
CA VAL A 31 14.12 2.76 -5.81
C VAL A 31 14.25 1.44 -6.56
N ALA A 32 13.28 1.07 -7.40
CA ALA A 32 13.37 -0.13 -8.23
C ALA A 32 14.59 -0.09 -9.13
N SER A 33 14.82 1.03 -9.83
CA SER A 33 16.00 1.21 -10.69
C SER A 33 17.32 1.15 -9.92
N MET A 34 17.37 1.72 -8.71
CA MET A 34 18.58 1.64 -7.87
C MET A 34 18.86 0.20 -7.43
N MET A 35 17.83 -0.55 -7.05
CA MET A 35 17.99 -1.95 -6.63
C MET A 35 18.41 -2.84 -7.79
N ASP A 36 17.79 -2.68 -8.97
CA ASP A 36 18.17 -3.43 -10.18
C ASP A 36 19.63 -3.18 -10.57
N ASN A 37 20.09 -1.93 -10.45
CA ASN A 37 21.48 -1.57 -10.73
C ASN A 37 22.47 -2.25 -9.74
N GLU A 38 22.16 -2.27 -8.45
CA GLU A 38 23.02 -2.92 -7.45
C GLU A 38 23.02 -4.44 -7.62
N GLN A 39 21.88 -5.07 -7.93
CA GLN A 39 21.79 -6.48 -8.25
C GLN A 39 22.65 -6.82 -9.48
N THR A 40 22.55 -6.04 -10.54
CA THR A 40 23.35 -6.24 -11.76
C THR A 40 24.85 -6.14 -11.50
N LYS A 41 25.29 -5.16 -10.70
CA LYS A 41 26.72 -5.02 -10.34
C LYS A 41 27.22 -6.26 -9.59
N LEU A 42 26.46 -6.73 -8.60
CA LEU A 42 26.84 -7.90 -7.82
C LEU A 42 26.89 -9.17 -8.69
N GLU A 43 25.96 -9.36 -9.60
CA GLU A 43 25.98 -10.48 -10.56
C GLU A 43 27.21 -10.44 -11.48
N GLU A 44 27.66 -9.25 -11.88
CA GLU A 44 28.90 -9.09 -12.63
C GLU A 44 30.15 -9.46 -11.80
N GLU A 45 30.17 -9.09 -10.52
CA GLU A 45 31.24 -9.44 -9.60
C GLU A 45 31.30 -10.95 -9.37
N PHE A 46 30.16 -11.61 -9.16
CA PHE A 46 30.06 -13.06 -9.10
C PHE A 46 30.62 -13.73 -10.34
N ARG A 47 30.23 -13.24 -11.52
CA ARG A 47 30.74 -13.82 -12.79
C ARG A 47 32.25 -13.67 -12.95
N LYS A 48 32.81 -12.53 -12.53
CA LYS A 48 34.27 -12.31 -12.55
C LYS A 48 34.97 -13.22 -11.56
N ALA A 49 34.45 -13.39 -10.35
CA ALA A 49 34.99 -14.27 -9.33
C ALA A 49 35.01 -15.73 -9.80
N ALA A 50 33.88 -16.22 -10.34
CA ALA A 50 33.77 -17.57 -10.89
C ALA A 50 34.72 -17.83 -12.07
N ALA A 51 35.02 -16.82 -12.89
CA ALA A 51 35.97 -16.94 -14.00
C ALA A 51 37.42 -16.97 -13.53
N CYS A 52 37.74 -16.49 -12.32
CA CYS A 52 39.09 -16.49 -11.75
C CYS A 52 39.42 -17.76 -10.96
N GLU A 53 38.52 -18.71 -10.81
CA GLU A 53 38.64 -19.93 -9.97
C GLU A 53 39.66 -20.96 -10.41
N SER A 54 40.66 -20.61 -11.20
CA SER A 54 41.71 -21.55 -11.57
C SER A 54 42.84 -21.72 -10.54
N ASN A 55 42.90 -20.93 -9.45
CA ASN A 55 43.94 -21.09 -8.42
C ASN A 55 43.52 -20.49 -7.08
N LEU A 56 43.48 -21.35 -6.04
CA LEU A 56 43.58 -21.10 -4.61
C LEU A 56 42.28 -20.75 -3.84
N ASP A 57 42.10 -21.48 -2.75
CA ASP A 57 41.50 -21.17 -1.41
C ASP A 57 40.64 -19.89 -1.31
N ASN A 58 39.61 -19.83 -2.15
CA ASN A 58 38.67 -18.67 -2.22
C ASN A 58 37.35 -18.94 -1.45
N SER A 59 37.35 -19.93 -0.51
CA SER A 59 36.11 -20.27 0.20
C SER A 59 35.53 -19.07 0.94
N ASP A 60 36.36 -18.30 1.65
CA ASP A 60 35.95 -17.13 2.41
C ASP A 60 35.39 -16.01 1.52
N TYR A 61 35.96 -15.83 0.32
CA TYR A 61 35.48 -14.83 -0.63
C TYR A 61 34.14 -15.23 -1.30
N THR A 62 34.01 -16.51 -1.66
CA THR A 62 32.76 -17.05 -2.22
C THR A 62 31.63 -17.07 -1.18
N ASP A 63 31.96 -17.37 0.08
CA ASP A 63 30.97 -17.31 1.17
C ASP A 63 30.47 -15.87 1.41
N HIS A 64 31.40 -14.89 1.44
CA HIS A 64 31.05 -13.48 1.55
C HIS A 64 30.17 -13.00 0.40
N LEU A 65 30.51 -13.33 -0.85
CA LEU A 65 29.69 -13.00 -2.01
C LEU A 65 28.29 -13.66 -1.93
N SER A 66 28.20 -14.89 -1.40
CA SER A 66 26.93 -15.58 -1.23
C SER A 66 26.02 -14.87 -0.21
N ASP A 67 26.60 -14.40 0.90
CA ASP A 67 25.90 -13.61 1.90
C ASP A 67 25.41 -12.27 1.33
N GLU A 68 26.27 -11.57 0.57
CA GLU A 68 25.88 -10.33 -0.12
C GLU A 68 24.78 -10.59 -1.17
N HIS A 69 24.87 -11.66 -1.92
CA HIS A 69 23.86 -12.04 -2.89
C HIS A 69 22.51 -12.27 -2.20
N TRP A 70 22.50 -13.05 -1.12
CA TRP A 70 21.26 -13.28 -0.36
C TRP A 70 20.69 -11.98 0.22
N MET A 71 21.56 -11.10 0.74
CA MET A 71 21.17 -9.80 1.28
C MET A 71 20.49 -8.92 0.21
N ILE A 72 21.12 -8.77 -0.95
CA ILE A 72 20.68 -7.86 -2.03
C ILE A 72 19.48 -8.43 -2.79
N HIS A 73 19.41 -9.75 -2.98
CA HIS A 73 18.32 -10.37 -3.74
C HIS A 73 17.11 -10.78 -2.89
N THR A 74 17.26 -10.90 -1.58
CA THR A 74 16.19 -11.41 -0.71
C THR A 74 15.83 -10.46 0.41
N VAL A 75 16.81 -10.06 1.24
CA VAL A 75 16.50 -9.32 2.48
C VAL A 75 16.14 -7.86 2.19
N LEU A 76 16.99 -7.16 1.46
CA LEU A 76 16.78 -5.73 1.18
C LEU A 76 15.54 -5.47 0.34
N PRO A 77 15.25 -6.23 -0.75
CA PRO A 77 13.99 -6.05 -1.48
C PRO A 77 12.75 -6.23 -0.60
N ARG A 78 12.74 -7.27 0.23
CA ARG A 78 11.63 -7.50 1.16
C ARG A 78 11.42 -6.32 2.10
N LEU A 79 12.46 -5.89 2.81
CA LEU A 79 12.39 -4.77 3.74
C LEU A 79 11.96 -3.48 3.03
N GLN A 80 12.53 -3.21 1.86
CA GLN A 80 12.22 -2.02 1.08
C GLN A 80 10.76 -1.98 0.66
N TRP A 81 10.27 -3.06 0.04
CA TRP A 81 8.90 -3.06 -0.48
C TRP A 81 7.86 -3.10 0.64
N GLN A 82 8.10 -3.83 1.73
CA GLN A 82 7.22 -3.80 2.90
C GLN A 82 7.17 -2.39 3.54
N SER A 83 8.31 -1.74 3.72
CA SER A 83 8.37 -0.38 4.27
C SER A 83 7.67 0.64 3.37
N GLN A 84 7.88 0.55 2.06
CA GLN A 84 7.22 1.43 1.11
C GLN A 84 5.71 1.20 1.06
N PHE A 85 5.26 -0.06 1.12
CA PHE A 85 3.84 -0.38 1.20
C PHE A 85 3.19 0.21 2.46
N LEU A 86 3.84 0.12 3.63
CA LEU A 86 3.35 0.74 4.85
C LEU A 86 3.23 2.26 4.70
N THR A 87 4.19 2.91 4.04
CA THR A 87 4.14 4.35 3.74
C THR A 87 2.98 4.70 2.82
N VAL A 88 2.77 3.93 1.74
CA VAL A 88 1.64 4.13 0.83
C VAL A 88 0.31 4.02 1.58
N TYR A 89 0.17 2.98 2.41
CA TYR A 89 -1.07 2.79 3.16
C TYR A 89 -1.31 3.88 4.20
N ALA A 90 -0.27 4.33 4.90
CA ALA A 90 -0.36 5.46 5.84
C ALA A 90 -0.79 6.75 5.13
N THR A 91 -0.29 6.99 3.92
CA THR A 91 -0.72 8.14 3.09
C THR A 91 -2.21 8.04 2.73
N ILE A 92 -2.71 6.85 2.39
CA ILE A 92 -4.15 6.64 2.12
C ILE A 92 -5.00 6.97 3.35
N GLU A 93 -4.60 6.46 4.52
CA GLU A 93 -5.30 6.76 5.79
C GLU A 93 -5.29 8.27 6.08
N HIS A 94 -4.15 8.92 5.87
CA HIS A 94 -4.02 10.37 6.07
C HIS A 94 -4.96 11.15 5.15
N ILE A 95 -4.96 10.86 3.85
CA ILE A 95 -5.84 11.52 2.87
C ILE A 95 -7.32 11.30 3.22
N LEU A 96 -7.73 10.10 3.62
CA LEU A 96 -9.11 9.84 4.03
C LEU A 96 -9.50 10.65 5.27
N ASN A 97 -8.58 10.80 6.23
CA ASN A 97 -8.80 11.64 7.42
C ASN A 97 -8.93 13.12 7.05
N GLU A 98 -8.12 13.63 6.13
CA GLU A 98 -8.25 14.99 5.62
C GLU A 98 -9.59 15.22 4.90
N ILE A 99 -10.04 14.25 4.12
CA ILE A 99 -11.38 14.29 3.48
C ILE A 99 -12.47 14.35 4.55
N CYS A 100 -12.36 13.60 5.65
CA CYS A 100 -13.29 13.70 6.78
C CYS A 100 -13.33 15.11 7.38
N GLU A 101 -12.18 15.76 7.56
CA GLU A 101 -12.11 17.12 8.06
C GLU A 101 -12.70 18.16 7.06
N ILE A 102 -12.55 17.93 5.77
CA ILE A 102 -13.19 18.75 4.73
C ILE A 102 -14.71 18.58 4.81
N VAL A 103 -15.21 17.35 4.92
CA VAL A 103 -16.65 17.06 5.09
C VAL A 103 -17.17 17.73 6.36
N ARG A 104 -16.47 17.61 7.49
CA ARG A 104 -16.84 18.24 8.77
C ARG A 104 -17.07 19.74 8.60
N ARG A 105 -16.14 20.43 7.94
CA ARG A 105 -16.25 21.86 7.70
C ARG A 105 -17.41 22.22 6.76
N LYS A 106 -17.60 21.45 5.68
CA LYS A 106 -18.68 21.71 4.71
C LYS A 106 -20.08 21.42 5.24
N THR A 107 -20.22 20.39 6.09
CA THR A 107 -21.50 20.04 6.73
C THR A 107 -21.75 20.80 8.03
N ASN A 108 -20.80 21.60 8.48
CA ASN A 108 -20.81 22.29 9.78
C ASN A 108 -21.10 21.32 10.95
N SER A 109 -20.60 20.07 10.82
CA SER A 109 -20.79 19.04 11.83
C SER A 109 -19.99 19.34 13.10
N LYS A 110 -20.64 19.18 14.25
CA LYS A 110 -19.94 19.23 15.57
C LYS A 110 -19.12 17.97 15.84
N LEU A 111 -19.50 16.83 15.23
CA LEU A 111 -18.78 15.57 15.38
C LEU A 111 -17.55 15.56 14.49
N SER A 112 -16.44 15.11 15.05
CA SER A 112 -15.22 14.75 14.33
C SER A 112 -15.25 13.27 13.95
N PHE A 113 -14.49 12.87 12.95
CA PHE A 113 -14.32 11.44 12.65
C PHE A 113 -13.68 10.67 13.82
N LYS A 114 -12.92 11.36 14.70
CA LYS A 114 -12.31 10.79 15.90
C LYS A 114 -13.32 10.40 16.99
N ASP A 115 -14.52 10.97 16.93
CA ASP A 115 -15.62 10.68 17.86
C ASP A 115 -16.41 9.41 17.49
N LEU A 116 -16.08 8.80 16.33
CA LEU A 116 -16.73 7.59 15.88
C LEU A 116 -15.91 6.34 16.23
N ASP A 117 -16.61 5.24 16.46
CA ASP A 117 -16.00 3.92 16.68
C ASP A 117 -15.24 3.42 15.45
N GLY A 118 -14.26 2.53 15.73
CA GLY A 118 -13.43 1.92 14.72
C GLY A 118 -12.03 2.54 14.66
N SER A 119 -11.24 2.10 13.70
CA SER A 119 -9.87 2.57 13.48
C SER A 119 -9.56 2.71 12.00
N GLY A 120 -8.54 3.50 11.70
CA GLY A 120 -7.99 3.65 10.34
C GLY A 120 -9.07 3.99 9.30
N ILE A 121 -8.96 3.36 8.15
CA ILE A 121 -9.87 3.57 7.01
C ILE A 121 -11.34 3.26 7.32
N HIS A 122 -11.60 2.34 8.25
CA HIS A 122 -12.98 1.99 8.61
C HIS A 122 -13.66 3.11 9.39
N ARG A 123 -12.94 3.79 10.27
CA ARG A 123 -13.44 4.98 10.97
C ARG A 123 -13.72 6.13 9.99
N ALA A 124 -12.79 6.38 9.08
CA ALA A 124 -12.97 7.39 8.03
C ALA A 124 -14.20 7.07 7.17
N ARG A 125 -14.36 5.81 6.71
CA ARG A 125 -15.55 5.35 5.99
C ARG A 125 -16.84 5.63 6.78
N ASN A 126 -16.87 5.23 8.06
CA ASN A 126 -18.06 5.42 8.89
C ASN A 126 -18.47 6.90 8.97
N TYR A 127 -17.48 7.79 9.07
CA TYR A 127 -17.71 9.23 9.08
C TYR A 127 -18.22 9.75 7.72
N LEU A 128 -17.54 9.37 6.65
CA LEU A 128 -17.90 9.82 5.30
C LEU A 128 -19.29 9.35 4.89
N VAL A 129 -19.68 8.14 5.28
CA VAL A 129 -21.04 7.63 5.02
C VAL A 129 -22.07 8.32 5.90
N LYS A 130 -21.88 8.33 7.23
CA LYS A 130 -22.92 8.80 8.18
C LYS A 130 -23.09 10.32 8.17
N ILE A 131 -22.01 11.07 8.04
CA ILE A 131 -22.01 12.53 8.13
C ILE A 131 -21.95 13.17 6.74
N GLY A 132 -21.16 12.58 5.83
CA GLY A 132 -21.02 13.08 4.48
C GLY A 132 -22.07 12.59 3.49
N GLY A 133 -22.82 11.53 3.81
CA GLY A 133 -23.75 10.89 2.87
C GLY A 133 -23.06 10.25 1.66
N ILE A 134 -21.76 9.94 1.79
CA ILE A 134 -20.94 9.41 0.71
C ILE A 134 -20.95 7.88 0.81
N GLU A 135 -21.93 7.24 0.19
CA GLU A 135 -22.12 5.78 0.30
C GLU A 135 -21.56 5.02 -0.91
N GLU A 136 -21.86 5.50 -2.12
CA GLU A 136 -21.57 4.80 -3.36
C GLU A 136 -20.11 4.32 -3.51
N PRO A 137 -19.07 5.14 -3.27
CA PRO A 137 -17.67 4.68 -3.41
C PRO A 137 -17.33 3.48 -2.52
N PHE A 138 -18.00 3.36 -1.38
CA PHE A 138 -17.76 2.28 -0.40
C PHE A 138 -18.54 0.99 -0.69
N GLN A 139 -19.35 0.97 -1.75
CA GLN A 139 -20.07 -0.22 -2.22
C GLN A 139 -19.40 -0.86 -3.44
N THR A 140 -18.28 -0.29 -3.91
CA THR A 140 -17.57 -0.72 -5.11
C THR A 140 -16.45 -1.73 -4.83
N GLU A 141 -15.99 -2.41 -5.89
CA GLU A 141 -14.80 -3.28 -5.85
C GLU A 141 -13.54 -2.51 -5.44
N LYS A 142 -13.45 -1.21 -5.76
CA LYS A 142 -12.33 -0.36 -5.32
C LYS A 142 -12.22 -0.33 -3.79
N TRP A 143 -13.33 -0.23 -3.08
CA TRP A 143 -13.32 -0.33 -1.63
C TRP A 143 -12.90 -1.71 -1.13
N GLN A 144 -13.33 -2.80 -1.79
CA GLN A 144 -12.88 -4.14 -1.44
C GLN A 144 -11.35 -4.26 -1.61
N ARG A 145 -10.80 -3.64 -2.67
CA ARG A 145 -9.37 -3.56 -2.89
C ARG A 145 -8.65 -2.82 -1.75
N ILE A 146 -9.13 -1.64 -1.34
CA ILE A 146 -8.56 -0.89 -0.21
C ILE A 146 -8.60 -1.69 1.11
N LYS A 147 -9.66 -2.47 1.34
CA LYS A 147 -9.73 -3.37 2.50
C LYS A 147 -8.66 -4.45 2.45
N LEU A 148 -8.45 -5.08 1.29
CA LEU A 148 -7.39 -6.08 1.12
C LEU A 148 -6.02 -5.48 1.40
N LEU A 149 -5.72 -4.28 0.89
CA LEU A 149 -4.49 -3.57 1.21
C LEU A 149 -4.35 -3.34 2.74
N GLY A 150 -5.45 -3.05 3.43
CA GLY A 150 -5.49 -2.93 4.89
C GLY A 150 -5.17 -4.24 5.61
N GLU A 151 -5.67 -5.37 5.12
CA GLU A 151 -5.37 -6.70 5.65
C GLU A 151 -3.88 -7.03 5.47
N ILE A 152 -3.31 -6.76 4.29
CA ILE A 152 -1.87 -6.91 4.01
C ILE A 152 -1.03 -6.03 4.94
N ARG A 153 -1.40 -4.76 5.09
CA ARG A 153 -0.72 -3.82 6.01
C ARG A 153 -0.67 -4.36 7.44
N ASN A 154 -1.78 -4.93 7.92
CA ASN A 154 -1.84 -5.47 9.26
C ASN A 154 -0.93 -6.69 9.45
N ILE A 155 -0.84 -7.56 8.44
CA ILE A 155 0.08 -8.71 8.46
C ILE A 155 1.53 -8.21 8.49
N ILE A 156 1.90 -7.25 7.65
CA ILE A 156 3.25 -6.70 7.62
C ILE A 156 3.60 -6.02 8.96
N ALA A 157 2.72 -5.14 9.45
CA ALA A 157 3.00 -4.33 10.64
C ALA A 157 3.04 -5.14 11.94
N HIS A 158 2.26 -6.22 12.06
CA HIS A 158 2.10 -6.96 13.30
C HIS A 158 2.68 -8.37 13.27
N ARG A 159 2.95 -8.92 12.08
CA ARG A 159 3.43 -10.29 11.88
C ARG A 159 4.64 -10.37 10.94
N ARG A 160 5.32 -9.27 10.69
CA ARG A 160 6.49 -9.22 9.79
C ARG A 160 6.23 -9.76 8.37
N GLY A 161 4.99 -9.74 7.93
CA GLY A 161 4.57 -10.30 6.64
C GLY A 161 4.20 -11.78 6.67
N GLU A 162 4.14 -12.44 7.82
CA GLU A 162 3.82 -13.86 7.97
C GLU A 162 2.32 -14.09 8.18
N ILE A 163 1.77 -15.08 7.49
CA ILE A 163 0.37 -15.49 7.56
C ILE A 163 0.24 -17.01 7.72
N ASP A 164 -0.62 -17.42 8.65
CA ASP A 164 -1.07 -18.80 8.73
C ASP A 164 -2.10 -19.07 7.62
N ILE A 165 -1.72 -19.85 6.62
CA ILE A 165 -2.52 -20.10 5.41
C ILE A 165 -3.73 -20.99 5.66
N ILE A 166 -3.70 -21.83 6.72
CA ILE A 166 -4.82 -22.71 7.07
C ILE A 166 -5.89 -21.93 7.83
N ASN A 167 -5.49 -21.20 8.88
CA ASN A 167 -6.44 -20.45 9.68
C ASN A 167 -6.97 -19.20 8.96
N ASN A 168 -6.31 -18.76 7.87
CA ASN A 168 -6.72 -17.61 7.05
C ASN A 168 -6.97 -17.99 5.59
N THR A 169 -7.57 -19.15 5.32
CA THR A 169 -7.76 -19.68 3.95
C THR A 169 -8.39 -18.68 2.99
N ASN A 170 -9.44 -17.96 3.40
CA ASN A 170 -10.10 -16.98 2.53
C ASN A 170 -9.13 -15.85 2.13
N LEU A 171 -8.39 -15.29 3.09
CA LEU A 171 -7.42 -14.25 2.82
C LEU A 171 -6.25 -14.78 1.98
N SER A 172 -5.75 -15.97 2.28
CA SER A 172 -4.68 -16.62 1.54
C SER A 172 -5.05 -16.84 0.06
N ASN A 173 -6.26 -17.29 -0.22
CA ASN A 173 -6.75 -17.45 -1.58
C ASN A 173 -6.85 -16.10 -2.32
N ARG A 174 -7.28 -15.05 -1.64
CA ARG A 174 -7.32 -13.70 -2.21
C ARG A 174 -5.91 -13.16 -2.50
N LEU A 175 -4.96 -13.40 -1.60
CA LEU A 175 -3.56 -12.99 -1.79
C LEU A 175 -2.89 -13.77 -2.93
N GLN A 176 -3.16 -15.06 -3.06
CA GLN A 176 -2.65 -15.88 -4.17
C GLN A 176 -3.19 -15.47 -5.54
N ALA A 177 -4.35 -14.84 -5.59
CA ALA A 177 -4.94 -14.31 -6.81
C ALA A 177 -4.34 -12.96 -7.24
N GLU A 178 -3.53 -12.33 -6.38
CA GLU A 178 -2.90 -11.04 -6.66
C GLU A 178 -1.71 -11.20 -7.61
N GLU A 179 -1.69 -10.42 -8.68
CA GLU A 179 -0.51 -10.31 -9.53
C GLU A 179 0.62 -9.61 -8.76
N HIS A 180 1.86 -10.02 -8.99
CA HIS A 180 3.05 -9.46 -8.34
C HIS A 180 3.15 -9.64 -6.81
N LEU A 181 2.33 -10.54 -6.23
CA LEU A 181 2.40 -10.98 -4.84
C LEU A 181 2.51 -12.50 -4.79
N GLU A 182 3.35 -13.01 -3.90
CA GLU A 182 3.57 -14.43 -3.67
C GLU A 182 3.43 -14.75 -2.19
N LEU A 183 2.83 -15.89 -1.88
CA LEU A 183 2.89 -16.50 -0.55
C LEU A 183 3.97 -17.58 -0.54
N ARG A 184 5.15 -17.25 -0.01
CA ARG A 184 6.27 -18.17 0.09
C ARG A 184 6.23 -18.89 1.43
N LYS A 185 6.09 -20.22 1.43
CA LYS A 185 6.15 -21.03 2.65
C LYS A 185 7.52 -20.84 3.33
N LEU A 186 7.52 -20.75 4.66
CA LEU A 186 8.75 -20.64 5.46
C LEU A 186 9.54 -21.95 5.42
N HIS A 187 8.84 -23.10 5.40
CA HIS A 187 9.40 -24.45 5.23
C HIS A 187 8.41 -25.30 4.44
N GLU A 188 8.85 -26.41 3.84
CA GLU A 188 7.99 -27.26 3.00
C GLU A 188 6.73 -27.75 3.73
N GLU A 189 6.85 -28.12 5.01
CA GLU A 189 5.74 -28.59 5.85
C GLU A 189 5.04 -27.46 6.63
N SER A 190 5.45 -26.22 6.47
CA SER A 190 4.91 -25.08 7.23
C SER A 190 3.50 -24.71 6.76
N PHE A 191 2.66 -24.41 7.72
CA PHE A 191 1.38 -23.75 7.51
C PHE A 191 1.51 -22.23 7.49
N GLU A 192 2.70 -21.70 7.76
CA GLU A 192 3.01 -20.29 7.70
C GLU A 192 3.71 -19.97 6.39
N ALA A 193 3.28 -18.86 5.79
CA ALA A 193 3.87 -18.31 4.58
C ALA A 193 4.17 -16.83 4.77
N GLU A 194 5.22 -16.37 4.13
CA GLU A 194 5.59 -14.96 4.06
C GLU A 194 4.97 -14.32 2.81
N ILE A 195 4.41 -13.12 2.97
CA ILE A 195 3.93 -12.30 1.86
C ILE A 195 5.13 -11.61 1.22
N ILE A 196 5.41 -11.95 -0.03
CA ILE A 196 6.45 -11.35 -0.86
C ILE A 196 5.80 -10.60 -2.01
N PHE A 197 6.24 -9.40 -2.26
CA PHE A 197 5.81 -8.61 -3.42
C PHE A 197 6.92 -7.67 -3.89
N ASN A 198 6.80 -7.20 -5.10
CA ASN A 198 7.78 -6.35 -5.75
C ASN A 198 7.22 -4.93 -5.97
N HIS A 199 8.01 -4.07 -6.61
CA HIS A 199 7.65 -2.70 -6.93
C HIS A 199 6.37 -2.58 -7.78
N LYS A 200 6.05 -3.58 -8.62
CA LYS A 200 4.85 -3.55 -9.47
C LYS A 200 3.59 -3.61 -8.62
N PHE A 201 3.56 -4.49 -7.61
CA PHE A 201 2.45 -4.55 -6.65
C PHE A 201 2.25 -3.21 -5.92
N ILE A 202 3.35 -2.55 -5.51
CA ILE A 202 3.28 -1.22 -4.87
C ILE A 202 2.67 -0.18 -5.82
N LYS A 203 3.09 -0.17 -7.08
CA LYS A 203 2.54 0.76 -8.09
C LYS A 203 1.05 0.53 -8.34
N GLU A 204 0.61 -0.71 -8.36
CA GLU A 204 -0.82 -1.06 -8.45
C GLU A 204 -1.58 -0.57 -7.22
N ALA A 205 -1.08 -0.84 -6.01
CA ALA A 205 -1.69 -0.36 -4.78
C ALA A 205 -1.85 1.17 -4.76
N ILE A 206 -0.85 1.93 -5.26
CA ILE A 206 -0.93 3.39 -5.38
C ILE A 206 -2.01 3.80 -6.40
N ARG A 207 -2.06 3.16 -7.58
CA ARG A 207 -3.05 3.48 -8.62
C ARG A 207 -4.47 3.18 -8.18
N ASP A 208 -4.69 2.02 -7.55
CA ASP A 208 -5.98 1.60 -7.02
C ASP A 208 -6.47 2.58 -5.95
N SER A 209 -5.56 2.98 -5.06
CA SER A 209 -5.84 3.95 -4.01
C SER A 209 -6.17 5.33 -4.58
N SER A 210 -5.41 5.80 -5.56
CA SER A 210 -5.67 7.05 -6.27
C SER A 210 -7.04 7.03 -6.97
N SER A 211 -7.37 5.91 -7.62
CA SER A 211 -8.68 5.70 -8.26
C SER A 211 -9.83 5.71 -7.26
N PHE A 212 -9.67 5.06 -6.10
CA PHE A 212 -10.65 5.05 -5.02
C PHE A 212 -10.83 6.46 -4.43
N ILE A 213 -9.75 7.14 -4.05
CA ILE A 213 -9.78 8.50 -3.52
C ILE A 213 -10.45 9.45 -4.52
N SER A 214 -10.16 9.30 -5.82
CA SER A 214 -10.81 10.09 -6.87
C SER A 214 -12.30 9.88 -6.91
N SER A 215 -12.82 8.69 -6.65
CA SER A 215 -14.26 8.43 -6.59
C SER A 215 -14.94 9.17 -5.44
N ILE A 216 -14.28 9.27 -4.29
CA ILE A 216 -14.77 10.04 -3.13
C ILE A 216 -14.71 11.54 -3.41
N THR A 217 -13.58 12.03 -3.94
CA THR A 217 -13.36 13.47 -4.15
C THR A 217 -14.23 14.08 -5.24
N ASN A 218 -14.71 13.27 -6.17
CA ASN A 218 -15.66 13.67 -7.22
C ASN A 218 -17.12 13.63 -6.73
N PHE A 219 -17.39 13.09 -5.55
CA PHE A 219 -18.73 13.02 -5.01
C PHE A 219 -19.29 14.44 -4.76
N LYS A 220 -20.57 14.64 -5.07
CA LYS A 220 -21.27 15.88 -4.78
C LYS A 220 -21.99 15.73 -3.43
N LEU A 221 -21.64 16.58 -2.47
CA LEU A 221 -22.38 16.59 -1.19
C LEU A 221 -23.83 17.04 -1.44
N SER A 222 -24.77 16.26 -0.95
CA SER A 222 -26.16 16.72 -0.86
C SER A 222 -26.22 17.87 0.15
N PRO A 223 -27.03 18.92 -0.12
CA PRO A 223 -27.22 19.99 0.86
C PRO A 223 -27.73 19.39 2.18
N PRO A 224 -27.29 19.93 3.34
CA PRO A 224 -27.75 19.44 4.63
C PRO A 224 -29.30 19.48 4.65
N GLN A 225 -29.90 18.32 4.93
CA GLN A 225 -31.34 18.30 5.23
C GLN A 225 -31.53 19.19 6.45
N GLN A 226 -32.19 20.32 6.25
CA GLN A 226 -32.61 21.17 7.36
C GLN A 226 -33.50 20.31 8.25
N ALA A 227 -32.98 19.98 9.46
CA ALA A 227 -33.82 19.36 10.48
C ALA A 227 -34.95 20.32 10.79
N THR A 228 -36.15 19.95 10.35
CA THR A 228 -37.41 20.60 10.74
C THR A 228 -37.71 20.32 12.21
#